data_c9bda06936699dd4ec03d17d4243518f
#
_entry.id   c9bda06936699dd4ec03d17d4243518f
#
_cell.length_a   1.000
_cell.length_b   1.000
_cell.length_c   1.000
_cell.angle_alpha   90.00
_cell.angle_beta   90.00
_cell.angle_gamma   90.00
#
_symmetry.space_group_name_H-M   'P 1'
#
loop_
_entity.id
_entity.type
_entity.pdbx_description
1 polymer ?
#
loop_
_entity_poly.entity_id
_entity_poly.type
_entity_poly.pdbx_seq_one_letter_code
_entity_poly.pdbx_strand_id
1 'polypeptide(L)'
;MKGLLVALSLSAIIALASLADAIAEDQIDERLQSVRQQDWNVEVVNDQLNYPWDIEATDDQLIITEAAGNIVMLHQGQLQRYTVKTSNPIINEGGGGLMGMALAKDFTHNGNAWLYHTYLSNSGLTNKIIQVHFDGKQWQETKVILSGIPGHHLYNGGRIAIGPDGYLYATTGWTENEDRPQDMQCLAGKVLRMTLDGQVPQDNPITGSLVYSRGHRNPQGLAWNQRGELFATEHSQIAHDEVNIITPSSNYGWPIIQGDEKRAGMKTAWLNSGSRTWAPSGATFAGDNLLVATLGAKGLYMFDKKQQNLRQIFSSGDRLRDVLATGNAIYVITTNRSPRSEGPSADKLLKLTLR
;
A
#
# COMPACT_ATOMS: atom_id res chain seq x y z
N MET A 1 -35.94 -48.23 12.16
CA MET A 1 -35.64 -46.96 11.51
C MET A 1 -34.16 -46.66 11.74
N LYS A 2 -33.29 -46.85 10.76
CA LYS A 2 -31.85 -46.57 10.83
C LYS A 2 -31.67 -45.17 10.25
N GLY A 3 -31.24 -44.21 11.11
CA GLY A 3 -30.87 -42.87 10.65
C GLY A 3 -29.58 -42.89 9.86
N LEU A 4 -29.64 -42.44 8.62
CA LEU A 4 -28.51 -42.29 7.74
C LEU A 4 -27.79 -40.96 8.11
N LEU A 5 -26.69 -41.03 8.85
CA LEU A 5 -25.77 -39.88 9.03
C LEU A 5 -24.97 -39.72 7.72
N VAL A 6 -25.28 -38.69 6.95
CA VAL A 6 -24.47 -38.29 5.81
C VAL A 6 -23.28 -37.51 6.36
N ALA A 7 -22.10 -38.13 6.40
CA ALA A 7 -20.84 -37.47 6.68
C ALA A 7 -20.42 -36.70 5.42
N LEU A 8 -20.54 -35.39 5.44
CA LEU A 8 -19.93 -34.50 4.43
C LEU A 8 -18.39 -34.64 4.50
N SER A 9 -17.75 -34.88 3.37
CA SER A 9 -16.30 -34.96 3.28
C SER A 9 -15.65 -33.61 3.58
N LEU A 10 -14.45 -33.62 4.13
CA LEU A 10 -13.67 -32.41 4.45
C LEU A 10 -13.53 -31.46 3.25
N SER A 11 -13.41 -32.01 2.03
CA SER A 11 -13.41 -31.27 0.76
C SER A 11 -14.74 -30.57 0.45
N ALA A 12 -15.87 -31.14 0.85
CA ALA A 12 -17.19 -30.51 0.66
C ALA A 12 -17.39 -29.37 1.68
N ILE A 13 -16.85 -29.48 2.88
CA ILE A 13 -16.92 -28.41 3.89
C ILE A 13 -16.02 -27.23 3.47
N ILE A 14 -14.82 -27.49 2.96
CA ILE A 14 -13.93 -26.46 2.44
C ILE A 14 -14.53 -25.74 1.22
N ALA A 15 -15.15 -26.49 0.31
CA ALA A 15 -15.83 -25.91 -0.86
C ALA A 15 -17.05 -25.05 -0.47
N LEU A 16 -17.81 -25.45 0.55
CA LEU A 16 -18.93 -24.67 1.07
C LEU A 16 -18.48 -23.40 1.80
N ALA A 17 -17.36 -23.45 2.54
CA ALA A 17 -16.78 -22.27 3.18
C ALA A 17 -16.28 -21.26 2.13
N SER A 18 -15.54 -21.71 1.11
CA SER A 18 -15.06 -20.84 0.03
C SER A 18 -16.20 -20.23 -0.80
N LEU A 19 -17.30 -20.93 -0.98
CA LEU A 19 -18.49 -20.41 -1.66
C LEU A 19 -19.24 -19.38 -0.80
N ALA A 20 -19.29 -19.58 0.51
CA ALA A 20 -19.90 -18.63 1.44
C ALA A 20 -19.08 -17.33 1.54
N ASP A 21 -17.76 -17.43 1.53
CA ASP A 21 -16.87 -16.28 1.51
C ASP A 21 -16.99 -15.49 0.19
N ALA A 22 -17.04 -16.17 -0.96
CA ALA A 22 -17.25 -15.54 -2.25
C ALA A 22 -18.62 -14.84 -2.37
N ILE A 23 -19.68 -15.44 -1.83
CA ILE A 23 -21.01 -14.81 -1.78
C ILE A 23 -21.00 -13.59 -0.84
N ALA A 24 -20.27 -13.66 0.27
CA ALA A 24 -20.14 -12.53 1.20
C ALA A 24 -19.35 -11.36 0.59
N GLU A 25 -18.31 -11.63 -0.18
CA GLU A 25 -17.56 -10.62 -0.94
C GLU A 25 -18.43 -9.93 -2.01
N ASP A 26 -19.21 -10.68 -2.78
CA ASP A 26 -20.13 -10.12 -3.79
C ASP A 26 -21.21 -9.21 -3.16
N GLN A 27 -21.73 -9.58 -1.99
CA GLN A 27 -22.71 -8.75 -1.28
C GLN A 27 -22.13 -7.45 -0.71
N ILE A 28 -20.86 -7.46 -0.29
CA ILE A 28 -20.18 -6.25 0.14
C ILE A 28 -19.95 -5.31 -1.05
N ASP A 29 -19.56 -5.83 -2.20
CA ASP A 29 -19.27 -5.06 -3.40
C ASP A 29 -20.45 -4.20 -3.85
N GLU A 30 -21.64 -4.79 -3.96
CA GLU A 30 -22.85 -4.07 -4.34
C GLU A 30 -23.26 -2.99 -3.33
N ARG A 31 -23.14 -3.28 -2.03
CA ARG A 31 -23.49 -2.34 -0.96
C ARG A 31 -22.56 -1.15 -0.87
N LEU A 32 -21.26 -1.33 -1.17
CA LEU A 32 -20.25 -0.27 -1.06
C LEU A 32 -20.57 0.93 -1.97
N GLN A 33 -21.13 0.70 -3.17
CA GLN A 33 -21.49 1.81 -4.08
C GLN A 33 -22.58 2.75 -3.52
N SER A 34 -23.38 2.31 -2.56
CA SER A 34 -24.43 3.10 -1.91
C SER A 34 -24.07 3.53 -0.48
N VAL A 35 -22.96 3.06 0.09
CA VAL A 35 -22.58 3.26 1.49
C VAL A 35 -22.37 4.73 1.83
N ARG A 36 -22.78 5.11 3.04
CA ARG A 36 -22.59 6.45 3.64
C ARG A 36 -21.90 6.31 4.99
N GLN A 37 -21.43 7.42 5.55
CA GLN A 37 -20.78 7.47 6.87
C GLN A 37 -21.55 6.72 7.99
N GLN A 38 -22.88 6.87 8.05
CA GLN A 38 -23.72 6.27 9.09
C GLN A 38 -23.93 4.75 8.95
N ASP A 39 -23.59 4.19 7.81
CA ASP A 39 -23.80 2.76 7.52
C ASP A 39 -22.67 1.89 8.06
N TRP A 40 -21.66 2.51 8.67
CA TRP A 40 -20.53 1.80 9.25
C TRP A 40 -20.72 1.52 10.74
N ASN A 41 -20.43 0.28 11.15
CA ASN A 41 -19.99 -0.04 12.50
C ASN A 41 -18.48 0.19 12.55
N VAL A 42 -18.03 1.00 13.50
CA VAL A 42 -16.62 1.37 13.66
C VAL A 42 -16.12 0.84 14.98
N GLU A 43 -15.12 -0.03 14.92
CA GLU A 43 -14.42 -0.56 16.08
C GLU A 43 -13.00 0.00 16.12
N VAL A 44 -12.57 0.53 17.25
CA VAL A 44 -11.16 0.83 17.51
C VAL A 44 -10.50 -0.47 17.98
N VAL A 45 -9.84 -1.16 17.06
CA VAL A 45 -9.15 -2.44 17.36
C VAL A 45 -7.93 -2.20 18.24
N ASN A 46 -7.22 -1.09 17.99
CA ASN A 46 -6.07 -0.66 18.78
C ASN A 46 -5.84 0.84 18.62
N ASP A 47 -5.40 1.52 19.69
CA ASP A 47 -5.10 2.96 19.75
C ASP A 47 -3.65 3.26 20.17
N GLN A 48 -2.78 2.26 20.11
CA GLN A 48 -1.38 2.36 20.56
C GLN A 48 -0.38 2.30 19.41
N LEU A 49 -0.82 2.58 18.18
CA LEU A 49 0.07 2.69 17.03
C LEU A 49 0.86 4.01 17.07
N ASN A 50 2.07 3.98 16.54
CA ASN A 50 2.94 5.13 16.49
C ASN A 50 3.54 5.34 15.09
N TYR A 51 2.95 6.25 14.34
CA TYR A 51 3.34 6.58 12.97
C TYR A 51 3.35 5.35 12.05
N PRO A 52 2.22 4.58 12.00
CA PRO A 52 2.13 3.42 11.15
C PRO A 52 2.14 3.82 9.66
N TRP A 53 2.60 2.89 8.81
CA TRP A 53 2.78 3.19 7.40
C TRP A 53 2.08 2.21 6.46
N ASP A 54 2.14 0.91 6.74
CA ASP A 54 1.58 -0.17 5.91
C ASP A 54 0.83 -1.18 6.78
N ILE A 55 -0.20 -1.80 6.24
CA ILE A 55 -0.97 -2.86 6.90
C ILE A 55 -1.16 -4.05 5.98
N GLU A 56 -0.76 -5.22 6.48
CA GLU A 56 -0.92 -6.51 5.85
C GLU A 56 -1.70 -7.47 6.77
N ALA A 57 -2.23 -8.54 6.21
CA ALA A 57 -2.91 -9.57 6.99
C ALA A 57 -2.45 -10.98 6.62
N THR A 58 -2.49 -11.86 7.61
CA THR A 58 -2.61 -13.30 7.44
C THR A 58 -4.03 -13.74 7.81
N ASP A 59 -4.32 -15.03 7.80
CA ASP A 59 -5.65 -15.54 8.18
C ASP A 59 -6.07 -15.17 9.61
N ASP A 60 -5.10 -14.95 10.50
CA ASP A 60 -5.34 -14.77 11.95
C ASP A 60 -4.65 -13.54 12.56
N GLN A 61 -3.85 -12.80 11.79
CA GLN A 61 -3.08 -11.66 12.30
C GLN A 61 -3.14 -10.46 11.36
N LEU A 62 -3.08 -9.26 11.94
CA LEU A 62 -2.78 -8.02 11.24
C LEU A 62 -1.34 -7.63 11.55
N ILE A 63 -0.59 -7.22 10.53
CA ILE A 63 0.82 -6.89 10.61
C ILE A 63 1.00 -5.48 10.07
N ILE A 64 1.59 -4.59 10.88
CA ILE A 64 1.66 -3.16 10.58
C ILE A 64 3.10 -2.68 10.75
N THR A 65 3.62 -1.95 9.76
CA THR A 65 4.90 -1.27 9.89
C THR A 65 4.73 0.08 10.58
N GLU A 66 5.69 0.43 11.44
CA GLU A 66 5.81 1.77 12.03
C GLU A 66 7.12 2.42 11.57
N ALA A 67 7.07 3.68 11.17
CA ALA A 67 8.18 4.39 10.53
C ALA A 67 9.47 4.41 11.38
N ALA A 68 9.36 4.29 12.70
CA ALA A 68 10.52 4.20 13.62
C ALA A 68 11.32 2.89 13.48
N GLY A 69 10.90 1.94 12.63
CA GLY A 69 11.59 0.68 12.41
C GLY A 69 11.01 -0.47 13.21
N ASN A 70 9.75 -0.39 13.60
CA ASN A 70 9.04 -1.48 14.26
C ASN A 70 8.04 -2.14 13.32
N ILE A 71 7.75 -3.41 13.58
CA ILE A 71 6.59 -4.14 13.07
C ILE A 71 5.71 -4.48 14.27
N VAL A 72 4.44 -4.10 14.17
CA VAL A 72 3.39 -4.43 15.11
C VAL A 72 2.61 -5.62 14.56
N MET A 73 2.44 -6.65 15.37
CA MET A 73 1.61 -7.82 15.06
C MET A 73 0.44 -7.84 16.04
N LEU A 74 -0.78 -7.91 15.49
CA LEU A 74 -2.00 -8.05 16.28
C LEU A 74 -2.63 -9.41 16.02
N HIS A 75 -2.76 -10.18 17.08
CA HIS A 75 -3.46 -11.46 17.09
C HIS A 75 -4.52 -11.45 18.19
N GLN A 76 -5.79 -11.66 17.84
CA GLN A 76 -6.92 -11.66 18.80
C GLN A 76 -6.95 -10.43 19.74
N GLY A 77 -6.64 -9.25 19.22
CA GLY A 77 -6.59 -8.00 19.99
C GLY A 77 -5.32 -7.79 20.84
N GLN A 78 -4.42 -8.78 20.90
CA GLN A 78 -3.13 -8.67 21.57
C GLN A 78 -2.11 -8.04 20.63
N LEU A 79 -1.52 -6.92 21.05
CA LEU A 79 -0.48 -6.22 20.30
C LEU A 79 0.91 -6.65 20.77
N GLN A 80 1.75 -7.05 19.82
CA GLN A 80 3.17 -7.25 20.02
C GLN A 80 3.95 -6.34 19.06
N ARG A 81 4.99 -5.68 19.56
CA ARG A 81 5.82 -4.76 18.78
C ARG A 81 7.26 -5.27 18.75
N TYR A 82 7.80 -5.39 17.56
CA TYR A 82 9.14 -5.91 17.30
C TYR A 82 9.97 -4.86 16.57
N THR A 83 11.15 -4.55 17.06
CA THR A 83 12.12 -3.75 16.31
C THR A 83 12.78 -4.62 15.25
N VAL A 84 12.78 -4.16 14.01
CA VAL A 84 13.43 -4.88 12.90
C VAL A 84 14.94 -4.73 12.99
N LYS A 85 15.65 -5.84 12.94
CA LYS A 85 17.12 -5.85 12.87
C LYS A 85 17.57 -5.73 11.42
N THR A 86 18.28 -4.68 11.10
CA THR A 86 18.76 -4.36 9.75
C THR A 86 20.25 -4.11 9.73
N SER A 87 20.88 -4.34 8.58
CA SER A 87 22.32 -4.10 8.35
C SER A 87 22.70 -2.62 8.39
N ASN A 88 21.78 -1.73 8.04
CA ASN A 88 21.91 -0.29 8.21
C ASN A 88 20.76 0.21 9.08
N PRO A 89 20.98 1.11 10.04
CA PRO A 89 19.90 1.66 10.85
C PRO A 89 18.79 2.28 9.99
N ILE A 90 17.54 2.05 10.37
CA ILE A 90 16.39 2.69 9.76
C ILE A 90 16.35 4.13 10.22
N ILE A 91 16.29 5.08 9.29
CA ILE A 91 16.27 6.52 9.56
C ILE A 91 14.84 7.02 9.43
N ASN A 92 14.18 7.24 10.56
CA ASN A 92 12.83 7.82 10.63
C ASN A 92 12.93 9.35 10.70
N GLU A 93 13.13 9.97 9.55
CA GLU A 93 13.24 11.42 9.42
C GLU A 93 12.29 11.92 8.32
N GLY A 94 11.49 12.92 8.64
CA GLY A 94 10.50 13.48 7.72
C GLY A 94 9.53 12.44 7.18
N GLY A 95 9.56 12.20 5.90
CA GLY A 95 8.75 11.17 5.21
C GLY A 95 9.49 9.85 4.94
N GLY A 96 10.66 9.65 5.59
CA GLY A 96 11.40 8.39 5.55
C GLY A 96 11.11 7.51 6.77
N GLY A 97 11.78 6.36 6.86
CA GLY A 97 11.62 5.39 7.92
C GLY A 97 11.39 3.99 7.39
N LEU A 98 10.81 3.10 8.21
CA LEU A 98 10.23 1.84 7.74
C LEU A 98 8.87 2.15 7.10
N MET A 99 8.73 1.83 5.82
CA MET A 99 7.57 2.18 5.03
C MET A 99 6.80 0.92 4.60
N GLY A 100 6.80 0.60 3.32
CA GLY A 100 6.04 -0.51 2.76
C GLY A 100 6.52 -1.89 3.20
N MET A 101 5.59 -2.81 3.26
CA MET A 101 5.81 -4.23 3.52
C MET A 101 5.04 -5.07 2.49
N ALA A 102 5.60 -6.22 2.13
CA ALA A 102 4.90 -7.24 1.38
C ALA A 102 5.20 -8.60 1.99
N LEU A 103 4.19 -9.35 2.37
CA LEU A 103 4.33 -10.69 2.92
C LEU A 103 4.53 -11.72 1.81
N ALA A 104 5.34 -12.74 2.06
CA ALA A 104 5.36 -13.90 1.19
C ALA A 104 3.99 -14.59 1.20
N LYS A 105 3.57 -15.15 0.06
CA LYS A 105 2.29 -15.87 -0.05
C LYS A 105 2.10 -16.96 1.01
N ASP A 106 3.20 -17.59 1.43
CA ASP A 106 3.25 -18.62 2.45
C ASP A 106 3.92 -18.13 3.76
N PHE A 107 3.80 -16.84 4.06
CA PHE A 107 4.41 -16.17 5.22
C PHE A 107 4.16 -16.93 6.54
N THR A 108 2.96 -17.43 6.77
CA THR A 108 2.62 -18.19 7.98
C THR A 108 3.47 -19.44 8.18
N HIS A 109 4.06 -19.99 7.12
CA HIS A 109 4.93 -21.16 7.15
C HIS A 109 6.42 -20.80 7.10
N ASN A 110 6.78 -19.78 6.31
CA ASN A 110 8.19 -19.48 6.05
C ASN A 110 8.69 -18.18 6.71
N GLY A 111 7.81 -17.35 7.28
CA GLY A 111 8.17 -16.12 7.98
C GLY A 111 8.82 -15.04 7.10
N ASN A 112 8.80 -15.16 5.78
CA ASN A 112 9.49 -14.24 4.88
C ASN A 112 8.61 -13.06 4.46
N ALA A 113 9.21 -11.87 4.42
CA ALA A 113 8.59 -10.66 3.92
C ALA A 113 9.63 -9.74 3.28
N TRP A 114 9.16 -8.72 2.57
CA TRP A 114 9.98 -7.66 2.02
C TRP A 114 9.60 -6.34 2.69
N LEU A 115 10.60 -5.50 2.95
CA LEU A 115 10.44 -4.19 3.57
C LEU A 115 11.14 -3.13 2.73
N TYR A 116 10.51 -1.96 2.64
CA TYR A 116 11.11 -0.76 2.08
C TYR A 116 11.47 0.20 3.21
N HIS A 117 12.71 0.66 3.28
CA HIS A 117 13.10 1.59 4.34
C HIS A 117 14.18 2.59 3.92
N THR A 118 14.22 3.70 4.63
CA THR A 118 15.25 4.73 4.50
C THR A 118 16.44 4.42 5.40
N TYR A 119 17.65 4.65 4.90
CA TYR A 119 18.90 4.55 5.63
C TYR A 119 19.84 5.70 5.22
N LEU A 120 20.92 5.91 5.98
CA LEU A 120 21.95 6.87 5.65
C LEU A 120 23.10 6.17 4.92
N SER A 121 23.36 6.59 3.68
CA SER A 121 24.50 6.16 2.87
C SER A 121 25.55 7.28 2.79
N ASN A 122 26.67 7.03 2.10
CA ASN A 122 27.68 8.07 1.82
C ASN A 122 27.13 9.23 0.97
N SER A 123 26.05 9.03 0.24
CA SER A 123 25.38 10.06 -0.57
C SER A 123 24.20 10.73 0.15
N GLY A 124 24.02 10.49 1.45
CA GLY A 124 22.92 11.03 2.24
C GLY A 124 21.76 10.04 2.38
N LEU A 125 20.55 10.56 2.63
CA LEU A 125 19.36 9.74 2.75
C LEU A 125 19.13 8.92 1.48
N THR A 126 18.97 7.64 1.67
CA THR A 126 18.85 6.65 0.59
C THR A 126 17.83 5.61 1.01
N ASN A 127 17.12 5.03 0.05
CA ASN A 127 16.16 3.97 0.32
C ASN A 127 16.68 2.63 -0.18
N LYS A 128 16.20 1.55 0.43
CA LYS A 128 16.44 0.19 0.00
C LYS A 128 15.25 -0.72 0.24
N ILE A 129 15.22 -1.83 -0.49
CA ILE A 129 14.32 -2.95 -0.27
C ILE A 129 15.14 -4.11 0.28
N ILE A 130 14.67 -4.71 1.35
CA ILE A 130 15.31 -5.86 2.00
C ILE A 130 14.31 -7.01 2.12
N GLN A 131 14.81 -8.22 2.10
CA GLN A 131 14.09 -9.39 2.58
C GLN A 131 14.35 -9.55 4.07
N VAL A 132 13.31 -9.84 4.81
CA VAL A 132 13.36 -10.14 6.24
C VAL A 132 12.74 -11.49 6.53
N HIS A 133 13.13 -12.07 7.66
CA HIS A 133 12.54 -13.29 8.20
C HIS A 133 12.08 -13.06 9.63
N PHE A 134 10.87 -13.53 9.94
CA PHE A 134 10.32 -13.59 11.29
C PHE A 134 10.42 -15.01 11.83
N ASP A 135 11.19 -15.21 12.88
CA ASP A 135 11.43 -16.52 13.51
C ASP A 135 10.45 -16.83 14.67
N GLY A 136 9.39 -16.06 14.82
CA GLY A 136 8.45 -16.11 15.94
C GLY A 136 8.85 -15.24 17.14
N LYS A 137 10.04 -14.60 17.11
CA LYS A 137 10.56 -13.78 18.21
C LYS A 137 11.14 -12.45 17.75
N GLN A 138 11.69 -12.41 16.54
CA GLN A 138 12.31 -11.22 15.98
C GLN A 138 12.18 -11.17 14.46
N TRP A 139 12.20 -9.95 13.92
CA TRP A 139 12.32 -9.66 12.50
C TRP A 139 13.78 -9.33 12.18
N GLN A 140 14.37 -10.04 11.23
CA GLN A 140 15.77 -9.85 10.86
C GLN A 140 15.96 -9.78 9.35
N GLU A 141 16.73 -8.80 8.88
CA GLU A 141 17.20 -8.73 7.50
C GLU A 141 18.00 -9.98 7.13
N THR A 142 17.61 -10.65 6.04
CA THR A 142 18.30 -11.82 5.50
C THR A 142 19.02 -11.51 4.20
N LYS A 143 18.52 -10.50 3.44
CA LYS A 143 19.09 -10.15 2.15
C LYS A 143 18.73 -8.70 1.78
N VAL A 144 19.67 -7.98 1.17
CA VAL A 144 19.39 -6.74 0.46
C VAL A 144 18.91 -7.09 -0.95
N ILE A 145 17.69 -6.67 -1.29
CA ILE A 145 17.05 -6.93 -2.59
C ILE A 145 17.43 -5.84 -3.60
N LEU A 146 17.29 -4.58 -3.19
CA LEU A 146 17.65 -3.42 -3.99
C LEU A 146 18.13 -2.31 -3.06
N SER A 147 19.27 -1.72 -3.34
CA SER A 147 19.82 -0.59 -2.59
C SER A 147 20.10 0.60 -3.51
N GLY A 148 20.41 1.75 -2.93
CA GLY A 148 20.79 2.94 -3.70
C GLY A 148 19.60 3.62 -4.39
N ILE A 149 18.36 3.34 -3.99
CA ILE A 149 17.22 4.11 -4.44
C ILE A 149 17.37 5.52 -3.84
N PRO A 150 17.32 6.60 -4.65
CA PRO A 150 17.43 7.95 -4.11
C PRO A 150 16.42 8.20 -3.00
N GLY A 151 16.89 8.76 -1.88
CA GLY A 151 16.08 9.14 -0.74
C GLY A 151 16.10 10.65 -0.52
N HIS A 152 15.13 11.13 0.22
CA HIS A 152 15.00 12.54 0.58
C HIS A 152 14.25 12.69 1.90
N HIS A 153 14.35 13.84 2.52
CA HIS A 153 13.54 14.18 3.70
C HIS A 153 12.02 14.06 3.46
N LEU A 154 11.56 14.27 2.22
CA LEU A 154 10.17 14.11 1.79
C LEU A 154 10.11 13.30 0.49
N TYR A 155 8.93 12.78 0.16
CA TYR A 155 8.62 12.22 -1.17
C TYR A 155 9.49 11.02 -1.58
N ASN A 156 9.52 10.01 -0.72
CA ASN A 156 10.31 8.79 -0.95
C ASN A 156 9.55 7.69 -1.71
N GLY A 157 8.24 7.87 -1.98
CA GLY A 157 7.38 6.77 -2.43
C GLY A 157 7.24 5.75 -1.30
N GLY A 158 7.77 4.55 -1.48
CA GLY A 158 7.97 3.58 -0.41
C GLY A 158 6.91 2.48 -0.31
N ARG A 159 5.88 2.47 -1.16
CA ARG A 159 4.93 1.35 -1.24
C ARG A 159 5.57 0.19 -1.97
N ILE A 160 5.48 -1.01 -1.39
CA ILE A 160 5.81 -2.26 -2.09
C ILE A 160 4.63 -3.22 -2.00
N ALA A 161 4.48 -4.05 -3.01
CA ALA A 161 3.48 -5.11 -3.04
C ALA A 161 3.89 -6.21 -4.03
N ILE A 162 3.46 -7.45 -3.78
CA ILE A 162 3.61 -8.54 -4.73
C ILE A 162 2.38 -8.54 -5.64
N GLY A 163 2.62 -8.35 -6.94
CA GLY A 163 1.57 -8.36 -7.93
C GLY A 163 1.00 -9.77 -8.19
N PRO A 164 -0.16 -9.86 -8.87
CA PRO A 164 -0.76 -11.15 -9.22
C PRO A 164 0.11 -12.00 -10.14
N ASP A 165 1.09 -11.39 -10.80
CA ASP A 165 2.13 -12.03 -11.61
C ASP A 165 3.31 -12.61 -10.81
N GLY A 166 3.29 -12.44 -9.47
CA GLY A 166 4.30 -12.94 -8.54
C GLY A 166 5.59 -12.11 -8.45
N TYR A 167 5.63 -10.94 -9.09
CA TYR A 167 6.77 -10.02 -9.00
C TYR A 167 6.56 -8.97 -7.91
N LEU A 168 7.66 -8.46 -7.37
CA LEU A 168 7.65 -7.36 -6.42
C LEU A 168 7.61 -6.03 -7.16
N TYR A 169 6.62 -5.21 -6.85
CA TYR A 169 6.50 -3.85 -7.32
C TYR A 169 6.88 -2.87 -6.20
N ALA A 170 7.49 -1.76 -6.58
CA ALA A 170 7.88 -0.72 -5.64
C ALA A 170 7.64 0.67 -6.22
N THR A 171 7.13 1.58 -5.41
CA THR A 171 7.02 2.99 -5.76
C THR A 171 8.21 3.78 -5.23
N THR A 172 8.72 4.72 -6.02
CA THR A 172 9.79 5.62 -5.63
C THR A 172 9.39 7.07 -5.86
N GLY A 173 9.74 7.95 -4.94
CA GLY A 173 9.44 9.37 -5.05
C GLY A 173 10.46 10.14 -5.90
N TRP A 174 10.11 11.34 -6.33
CA TRP A 174 10.95 12.22 -7.14
C TRP A 174 12.11 12.86 -6.35
N THR A 175 12.01 12.83 -5.00
CA THR A 175 13.05 13.30 -4.07
C THR A 175 13.48 14.75 -4.30
N GLU A 176 12.50 15.62 -4.60
CA GLU A 176 12.65 17.07 -4.88
C GLU A 176 13.69 17.41 -5.96
N ASN A 177 13.82 16.55 -6.98
CA ASN A 177 14.66 16.78 -8.15
C ASN A 177 13.85 16.51 -9.42
N GLU A 178 13.56 17.56 -10.18
CA GLU A 178 12.67 17.52 -11.35
C GLU A 178 13.21 16.71 -12.53
N ASP A 179 14.53 16.53 -12.64
CA ASP A 179 15.12 15.74 -13.71
C ASP A 179 14.94 14.24 -13.51
N ARG A 180 14.94 13.77 -12.26
CA ARG A 180 14.95 12.34 -11.91
C ARG A 180 13.76 11.54 -12.42
N PRO A 181 12.49 12.02 -12.35
CA PRO A 181 11.34 11.24 -12.82
C PRO A 181 11.37 10.88 -14.30
N GLN A 182 11.99 11.74 -15.12
CA GLN A 182 12.13 11.53 -16.57
C GLN A 182 13.42 10.79 -16.95
N ASP A 183 14.44 10.80 -16.07
CA ASP A 183 15.71 10.10 -16.30
C ASP A 183 15.54 8.57 -16.13
N MET A 184 15.80 7.80 -17.19
CA MET A 184 15.69 6.34 -17.20
C MET A 184 16.83 5.62 -16.46
N GLN A 185 17.93 6.31 -16.16
CA GLN A 185 19.05 5.78 -15.39
C GLN A 185 18.86 5.98 -13.88
N CYS A 186 17.90 6.80 -13.48
CA CYS A 186 17.58 7.10 -12.09
C CYS A 186 16.36 6.31 -11.62
N LEU A 187 16.42 5.73 -10.41
CA LEU A 187 15.30 4.99 -9.83
C LEU A 187 14.27 5.87 -9.11
N ALA A 188 14.46 7.18 -9.02
CA ALA A 188 13.50 8.10 -8.41
C ALA A 188 12.35 8.45 -9.34
N GLY A 189 11.13 8.61 -8.82
CA GLY A 189 9.93 8.96 -9.60
C GLY A 189 9.49 7.85 -10.54
N LYS A 190 9.46 6.60 -10.04
CA LYS A 190 9.19 5.38 -10.80
C LYS A 190 8.18 4.48 -10.10
N VAL A 191 7.55 3.62 -10.87
CA VAL A 191 7.12 2.30 -10.41
C VAL A 191 8.14 1.30 -10.91
N LEU A 192 8.72 0.52 -10.02
CA LEU A 192 9.69 -0.52 -10.30
C LEU A 192 9.00 -1.90 -10.27
N ARG A 193 9.50 -2.85 -11.07
CA ARG A 193 9.07 -4.26 -11.06
C ARG A 193 10.29 -5.17 -11.10
N MET A 194 10.35 -6.12 -10.17
CA MET A 194 11.50 -7.01 -10.00
C MET A 194 11.07 -8.40 -9.54
N THR A 195 11.92 -9.39 -9.68
CA THR A 195 11.73 -10.67 -9.01
C THR A 195 11.84 -10.50 -7.50
N LEU A 196 11.36 -11.46 -6.73
CA LEU A 196 11.48 -11.45 -5.27
C LEU A 196 12.95 -11.43 -4.78
N ASP A 197 13.88 -11.75 -5.67
CA ASP A 197 15.34 -11.69 -5.45
C ASP A 197 16.00 -10.41 -5.96
N GLY A 198 15.22 -9.46 -6.51
CA GLY A 198 15.70 -8.17 -7.00
C GLY A 198 16.25 -8.17 -8.42
N GLN A 199 16.06 -9.27 -9.19
CA GLN A 199 16.50 -9.33 -10.58
C GLN A 199 15.47 -8.68 -11.51
N VAL A 200 15.94 -8.22 -12.67
CA VAL A 200 15.07 -7.71 -13.73
C VAL A 200 14.31 -8.87 -14.37
N PRO A 201 12.95 -8.88 -14.33
CA PRO A 201 12.15 -9.86 -15.06
C PRO A 201 12.44 -9.81 -16.56
N GLN A 202 12.43 -10.99 -17.23
CA GLN A 202 12.69 -11.07 -18.66
C GLN A 202 11.63 -10.35 -19.50
N ASP A 203 10.41 -10.29 -18.98
CA ASP A 203 9.24 -9.65 -19.59
C ASP A 203 9.04 -8.19 -19.12
N ASN A 204 10.04 -7.59 -18.44
CA ASN A 204 9.97 -6.18 -18.11
C ASN A 204 9.90 -5.33 -19.39
N PRO A 205 9.13 -4.24 -19.37
CA PRO A 205 8.86 -3.45 -20.57
C PRO A 205 10.12 -2.79 -21.17
N ILE A 206 11.17 -2.67 -20.35
CA ILE A 206 12.45 -2.09 -20.74
C ILE A 206 13.53 -3.12 -20.41
N THR A 207 14.17 -3.65 -21.42
CA THR A 207 15.19 -4.69 -21.30
C THR A 207 16.31 -4.24 -20.36
N GLY A 208 16.63 -5.07 -19.37
CA GLY A 208 17.70 -4.82 -18.42
C GLY A 208 17.37 -3.74 -17.36
N SER A 209 16.15 -3.23 -17.30
CA SER A 209 15.74 -2.19 -16.37
C SER A 209 14.64 -2.67 -15.42
N LEU A 210 14.72 -2.25 -14.15
CA LEU A 210 13.65 -2.45 -13.17
C LEU A 210 12.47 -1.48 -13.38
N VAL A 211 12.64 -0.45 -14.21
CA VAL A 211 11.61 0.58 -14.42
C VAL A 211 10.42 -0.01 -15.16
N TYR A 212 9.26 -0.04 -14.50
CA TYR A 212 7.98 -0.45 -15.08
C TYR A 212 7.23 0.74 -15.68
N SER A 213 7.20 1.87 -14.97
CA SER A 213 6.70 3.16 -15.43
C SER A 213 7.50 4.32 -14.84
N ARG A 214 7.41 5.51 -15.45
CA ARG A 214 8.16 6.71 -15.05
C ARG A 214 7.30 7.96 -15.02
N GLY A 215 7.92 9.07 -14.60
CA GLY A 215 7.26 10.36 -14.56
C GLY A 215 6.30 10.48 -13.39
N HIS A 216 6.65 9.89 -12.27
CA HIS A 216 5.90 9.94 -11.02
C HIS A 216 6.51 10.97 -10.07
N ARG A 217 5.64 11.65 -9.30
CA ARG A 217 6.08 12.56 -8.26
C ARG A 217 6.27 11.84 -6.92
N ASN A 218 5.19 11.31 -6.33
CA ASN A 218 5.26 10.64 -5.03
C ASN A 218 4.13 9.61 -4.88
N PRO A 219 4.23 8.48 -5.57
CA PRO A 219 3.22 7.44 -5.48
C PRO A 219 3.29 6.73 -4.12
N GLN A 220 2.11 6.57 -3.47
CA GLN A 220 1.98 6.12 -2.08
C GLN A 220 1.14 4.85 -1.91
N GLY A 221 0.37 4.45 -2.91
CA GLY A 221 -0.44 3.23 -2.91
C GLY A 221 -0.26 2.45 -4.20
N LEU A 222 -0.40 1.14 -4.11
CA LEU A 222 -0.49 0.20 -5.21
C LEU A 222 -1.65 -0.76 -4.94
N ALA A 223 -2.50 -0.99 -5.93
CA ALA A 223 -3.60 -1.94 -5.83
C ALA A 223 -3.90 -2.57 -7.20
N TRP A 224 -4.29 -3.83 -7.22
CA TRP A 224 -4.73 -4.53 -8.43
C TRP A 224 -6.22 -4.85 -8.35
N ASN A 225 -6.93 -4.60 -9.43
CA ASN A 225 -8.28 -5.09 -9.56
C ASN A 225 -8.30 -6.58 -9.98
N GLN A 226 -9.48 -7.18 -10.01
CA GLN A 226 -9.66 -8.58 -10.37
C GLN A 226 -9.23 -8.91 -11.81
N ARG A 227 -9.10 -7.90 -12.70
CA ARG A 227 -8.57 -8.06 -14.07
C ARG A 227 -7.05 -7.99 -14.15
N GLY A 228 -6.37 -7.78 -13.02
CA GLY A 228 -4.92 -7.62 -12.95
C GLY A 228 -4.43 -6.23 -13.40
N GLU A 229 -5.32 -5.23 -13.52
CA GLU A 229 -4.92 -3.85 -13.80
C GLU A 229 -4.36 -3.21 -12.53
N LEU A 230 -3.17 -2.63 -12.64
CA LEU A 230 -2.47 -1.96 -11.54
C LEU A 230 -2.90 -0.50 -11.42
N PHE A 231 -3.27 -0.10 -10.23
CA PHE A 231 -3.57 1.27 -9.86
C PHE A 231 -2.53 1.80 -8.88
N ALA A 232 -2.16 3.06 -9.04
CA ALA A 232 -1.32 3.78 -8.08
C ALA A 232 -1.99 5.10 -7.67
N THR A 233 -1.88 5.42 -6.39
CA THR A 233 -2.25 6.73 -5.84
C THR A 233 -1.02 7.60 -5.75
N GLU A 234 -1.14 8.89 -6.02
CA GLU A 234 0.02 9.78 -6.13
C GLU A 234 -0.25 11.19 -5.58
N HIS A 235 0.68 11.68 -4.75
CA HIS A 235 0.66 13.08 -4.30
C HIS A 235 1.21 14.00 -5.37
N SER A 236 0.45 15.02 -5.74
CA SER A 236 0.93 16.11 -6.56
C SER A 236 1.49 17.26 -5.70
N GLN A 237 1.72 18.44 -6.28
CA GLN A 237 2.49 19.51 -5.60
C GLN A 237 1.64 20.30 -4.59
N ILE A 238 0.49 20.83 -5.01
CA ILE A 238 -0.41 21.64 -4.17
C ILE A 238 -1.81 21.04 -4.19
N ALA A 239 -2.27 20.64 -5.33
CA ALA A 239 -3.54 20.02 -5.66
C ALA A 239 -3.31 19.06 -6.82
N HIS A 240 -4.37 18.57 -7.48
CA HIS A 240 -4.24 17.62 -8.60
C HIS A 240 -3.61 16.29 -8.20
N ASP A 241 -3.78 15.88 -6.93
CA ASP A 241 -3.42 14.53 -6.50
C ASP A 241 -4.10 13.50 -7.41
N GLU A 242 -3.43 12.40 -7.70
CA GLU A 242 -3.80 11.52 -8.80
C GLU A 242 -4.11 10.09 -8.35
N VAL A 243 -4.97 9.45 -9.11
CA VAL A 243 -5.04 7.99 -9.22
C VAL A 243 -4.72 7.62 -10.67
N ASN A 244 -3.73 6.78 -10.84
CA ASN A 244 -3.21 6.38 -12.14
C ASN A 244 -3.46 4.88 -12.39
N ILE A 245 -3.94 4.50 -13.59
CA ILE A 245 -3.90 3.11 -14.06
C ILE A 245 -2.52 2.90 -14.68
N ILE A 246 -1.69 2.12 -13.99
CA ILE A 246 -0.29 1.93 -14.36
C ILE A 246 -0.16 0.89 -15.45
N THR A 247 0.45 1.27 -16.55
CA THR A 247 0.74 0.39 -17.68
C THR A 247 2.23 0.37 -17.99
N PRO A 248 2.75 -0.75 -18.52
CA PRO A 248 4.17 -0.91 -18.81
C PRO A 248 4.71 0.19 -19.73
N SER A 249 5.95 0.62 -19.56
CA SER A 249 6.68 1.64 -20.33
C SER A 249 6.08 3.04 -20.29
N SER A 250 4.97 3.26 -19.61
CA SER A 250 4.27 4.55 -19.67
C SER A 250 4.98 5.64 -18.88
N ASN A 251 4.83 6.88 -19.38
CA ASN A 251 5.30 8.10 -18.75
C ASN A 251 4.10 8.90 -18.22
N TYR A 252 4.02 9.08 -16.90
CA TYR A 252 2.93 9.82 -16.22
C TYR A 252 3.20 11.32 -16.11
N GLY A 253 4.32 11.75 -16.68
CA GLY A 253 4.57 13.13 -17.08
C GLY A 253 5.16 14.05 -16.04
N TRP A 254 5.20 13.71 -14.75
CA TRP A 254 5.84 14.59 -13.75
C TRP A 254 7.31 14.85 -14.07
N PRO A 255 7.82 16.09 -14.00
CA PRO A 255 7.15 17.34 -13.60
C PRO A 255 6.54 18.13 -14.77
N ILE A 256 6.47 17.58 -15.96
CA ILE A 256 6.12 18.25 -17.21
C ILE A 256 4.61 18.44 -17.35
N ILE A 257 3.81 17.47 -16.89
CA ILE A 257 2.35 17.53 -16.79
C ILE A 257 1.88 17.03 -15.43
N GLN A 258 0.70 17.48 -15.01
CA GLN A 258 -0.01 17.01 -13.82
C GLN A 258 -1.53 17.09 -14.04
N GLY A 259 -2.29 16.25 -13.33
CA GLY A 259 -3.76 16.26 -13.35
C GLY A 259 -4.32 16.06 -14.77
N ASP A 260 -5.07 17.03 -15.29
CA ASP A 260 -5.74 16.98 -16.60
C ASP A 260 -4.86 17.42 -17.78
N GLU A 261 -3.63 17.84 -17.53
CA GLU A 261 -2.72 18.31 -18.57
C GLU A 261 -2.38 17.18 -19.54
N LYS A 262 -2.18 17.55 -20.81
CA LYS A 262 -1.92 16.61 -21.91
C LYS A 262 -0.66 16.96 -22.64
N ARG A 263 0.19 15.97 -22.87
CA ARG A 263 1.38 16.08 -23.74
C ARG A 263 1.62 14.79 -24.49
N ALA A 264 2.06 14.90 -25.73
CA ALA A 264 2.38 13.73 -26.55
C ALA A 264 3.42 12.83 -25.86
N GLY A 265 3.17 11.53 -25.83
CA GLY A 265 4.05 10.55 -25.19
C GLY A 265 3.91 10.46 -23.66
N MET A 266 2.98 11.20 -23.06
CA MET A 266 2.68 11.17 -21.63
C MET A 266 1.22 10.80 -21.39
N LYS A 267 0.96 10.10 -20.29
CA LYS A 267 -0.37 9.72 -19.84
C LYS A 267 -0.89 10.75 -18.86
N THR A 268 -2.06 11.28 -19.16
CA THR A 268 -2.87 12.06 -18.23
C THR A 268 -3.38 11.13 -17.12
N ALA A 269 -3.49 11.63 -15.90
CA ALA A 269 -4.07 10.90 -14.77
C ALA A 269 -5.45 10.33 -15.12
N TRP A 270 -5.76 9.12 -14.63
CA TRP A 270 -7.10 8.53 -14.75
C TRP A 270 -8.13 9.33 -13.94
N LEU A 271 -7.76 9.70 -12.70
CA LEU A 271 -8.51 10.61 -11.85
C LEU A 271 -7.56 11.60 -11.20
N ASN A 272 -8.03 12.81 -10.95
CA ASN A 272 -7.31 13.77 -10.13
C ASN A 272 -8.25 14.56 -9.21
N SER A 273 -7.69 15.19 -8.19
CA SER A 273 -8.42 15.93 -7.17
C SER A 273 -8.86 17.34 -7.60
N GLY A 274 -8.52 17.76 -8.81
CA GLY A 274 -8.73 19.11 -9.28
C GLY A 274 -8.02 20.13 -8.40
N SER A 275 -8.71 21.19 -8.00
CA SER A 275 -8.16 22.25 -7.14
C SER A 275 -8.10 21.88 -5.64
N ARG A 276 -8.53 20.68 -5.27
CA ARG A 276 -8.47 20.17 -3.89
C ARG A 276 -7.23 19.31 -3.67
N THR A 277 -6.93 18.98 -2.41
CA THR A 277 -5.95 17.96 -2.09
C THR A 277 -6.63 16.76 -1.42
N TRP A 278 -6.30 15.56 -1.88
CA TRP A 278 -6.61 14.31 -1.20
C TRP A 278 -5.44 13.86 -0.33
N ALA A 279 -4.23 14.10 -0.78
CA ALA A 279 -3.01 13.43 -0.32
C ALA A 279 -3.28 11.92 -0.21
N PRO A 280 -3.59 11.23 -1.33
CA PRO A 280 -4.01 9.83 -1.33
C PRO A 280 -2.81 8.96 -0.95
N SER A 281 -3.05 7.93 -0.15
CA SER A 281 -2.01 7.05 0.37
C SER A 281 -2.30 5.60 -0.01
N GLY A 282 -2.35 4.68 0.94
CA GLY A 282 -2.64 3.29 0.62
C GLY A 282 -3.98 3.11 -0.08
N ALA A 283 -4.05 2.08 -0.91
CA ALA A 283 -5.23 1.73 -1.68
C ALA A 283 -5.39 0.22 -1.75
N THR A 284 -6.63 -0.23 -1.84
CA THR A 284 -6.98 -1.64 -2.02
C THR A 284 -8.25 -1.76 -2.85
N PHE A 285 -8.54 -2.96 -3.31
CA PHE A 285 -9.83 -3.29 -3.88
C PHE A 285 -10.66 -4.12 -2.90
N ALA A 286 -11.95 -3.80 -2.78
CA ALA A 286 -12.95 -4.64 -2.17
C ALA A 286 -13.93 -5.03 -3.28
N GLY A 287 -13.81 -6.27 -3.78
CA GLY A 287 -14.40 -6.66 -5.05
C GLY A 287 -13.94 -5.74 -6.19
N ASP A 288 -14.88 -5.15 -6.91
CA ASP A 288 -14.61 -4.17 -7.99
C ASP A 288 -14.50 -2.71 -7.51
N ASN A 289 -14.52 -2.46 -6.20
CA ASN A 289 -14.48 -1.10 -5.65
C ASN A 289 -13.07 -0.72 -5.22
N LEU A 290 -12.47 0.25 -5.91
CA LEU A 290 -11.23 0.87 -5.47
C LEU A 290 -11.47 1.71 -4.21
N LEU A 291 -10.78 1.39 -3.13
CA LEU A 291 -10.74 2.13 -1.86
C LEU A 291 -9.40 2.84 -1.73
N VAL A 292 -9.43 4.10 -1.30
CA VAL A 292 -8.24 4.95 -1.15
C VAL A 292 -8.25 5.63 0.21
N ALA A 293 -7.25 5.38 1.03
CA ALA A 293 -6.99 6.11 2.25
C ALA A 293 -6.38 7.48 1.94
N THR A 294 -6.88 8.55 2.58
CA THR A 294 -6.40 9.91 2.31
C THR A 294 -5.89 10.59 3.58
N LEU A 295 -4.71 11.19 3.46
CA LEU A 295 -4.06 11.92 4.54
C LEU A 295 -4.57 13.38 4.62
N GLY A 296 -4.68 14.05 3.48
CA GLY A 296 -5.10 15.45 3.39
C GLY A 296 -6.61 15.60 3.55
N ALA A 297 -7.36 14.81 2.84
CA ALA A 297 -8.82 14.82 2.91
C ALA A 297 -9.39 14.06 4.12
N LYS A 298 -8.54 13.39 4.92
CA LYS A 298 -8.88 12.76 6.21
C LYS A 298 -10.07 11.79 6.12
N GLY A 299 -10.02 10.87 5.18
CA GLY A 299 -11.10 9.92 4.97
C GLY A 299 -10.72 8.72 4.14
N LEU A 300 -11.61 7.74 4.16
CA LEU A 300 -11.62 6.64 3.21
C LEU A 300 -12.51 7.03 2.03
N TYR A 301 -11.93 6.99 0.87
CA TYR A 301 -12.60 7.32 -0.38
C TYR A 301 -12.79 6.06 -1.23
N MET A 302 -13.82 6.04 -2.02
CA MET A 302 -14.11 4.99 -2.97
C MET A 302 -14.39 5.57 -4.34
N PHE A 303 -13.99 4.86 -5.39
CA PHE A 303 -14.36 5.22 -6.75
C PHE A 303 -15.87 5.02 -6.96
N ASP A 304 -16.58 6.12 -7.17
CA ASP A 304 -18.00 6.14 -7.48
C ASP A 304 -18.19 5.94 -9.00
N LYS A 305 -18.71 4.78 -9.38
CA LYS A 305 -18.92 4.39 -10.79
C LYS A 305 -19.92 5.31 -11.52
N LYS A 306 -20.84 5.97 -10.78
CA LYS A 306 -21.82 6.91 -11.35
C LYS A 306 -21.24 8.30 -11.58
N GLN A 307 -20.48 8.78 -10.60
CA GLN A 307 -19.87 10.12 -10.65
C GLN A 307 -18.54 10.14 -11.38
N GLN A 308 -17.96 8.97 -11.67
CA GLN A 308 -16.62 8.82 -12.26
C GLN A 308 -15.56 9.63 -11.49
N ASN A 309 -15.64 9.56 -10.17
CA ASN A 309 -14.73 10.28 -9.26
C ASN A 309 -14.63 9.56 -7.90
N LEU A 310 -13.70 9.99 -7.06
CA LEU A 310 -13.61 9.50 -5.68
C LEU A 310 -14.67 10.18 -4.80
N ARG A 311 -15.41 9.37 -4.05
CA ARG A 311 -16.39 9.79 -3.06
C ARG A 311 -15.95 9.35 -1.67
N GLN A 312 -16.03 10.24 -0.69
CA GLN A 312 -15.77 9.89 0.72
C GLN A 312 -16.88 8.97 1.23
N ILE A 313 -16.50 7.84 1.75
CA ILE A 313 -17.41 6.84 2.34
C ILE A 313 -17.29 6.74 3.86
N PHE A 314 -16.13 7.14 4.42
CA PHE A 314 -15.89 7.17 5.87
C PHE A 314 -14.88 8.25 6.24
N SER A 315 -15.02 8.82 7.44
CA SER A 315 -14.03 9.68 8.09
C SER A 315 -14.11 9.54 9.61
N SER A 316 -12.97 9.41 10.26
CA SER A 316 -12.82 9.54 11.71
C SER A 316 -12.34 10.94 12.13
N GLY A 317 -12.08 11.83 11.17
CA GLY A 317 -11.40 13.11 11.41
C GLY A 317 -9.87 12.99 11.43
N ASP A 318 -9.35 11.77 11.49
CA ASP A 318 -7.91 11.47 11.45
C ASP A 318 -7.39 11.43 10.00
N ARG A 319 -6.09 11.56 9.84
CA ARG A 319 -5.39 11.29 8.58
C ARG A 319 -5.29 9.77 8.39
N LEU A 320 -5.83 9.25 7.29
CA LEU A 320 -5.80 7.82 7.01
C LEU A 320 -4.60 7.49 6.12
N ARG A 321 -3.74 6.57 6.62
CA ARG A 321 -2.49 6.21 5.94
C ARG A 321 -2.67 5.03 4.98
N ASP A 322 -3.36 3.99 5.42
CA ASP A 322 -3.50 2.78 4.63
C ASP A 322 -4.83 2.10 4.88
N VAL A 323 -5.22 1.25 3.94
CA VAL A 323 -6.48 0.52 3.94
C VAL A 323 -6.28 -0.90 3.45
N LEU A 324 -6.85 -1.85 4.16
CA LEU A 324 -6.86 -3.27 3.83
C LEU A 324 -8.30 -3.78 3.86
N ALA A 325 -8.77 -4.36 2.76
CA ALA A 325 -10.04 -5.06 2.70
C ALA A 325 -9.79 -6.58 2.81
N THR A 326 -10.43 -7.24 3.76
CA THR A 326 -10.33 -8.69 3.94
C THR A 326 -11.61 -9.25 4.52
N GLY A 327 -12.14 -10.32 3.92
CA GLY A 327 -13.42 -10.91 4.28
C GLY A 327 -14.55 -9.86 4.23
N ASN A 328 -15.25 -9.70 5.34
CA ASN A 328 -16.37 -8.74 5.48
C ASN A 328 -15.98 -7.43 6.20
N ALA A 329 -14.70 -7.15 6.34
CA ALA A 329 -14.19 -5.99 7.06
C ALA A 329 -13.22 -5.16 6.22
N ILE A 330 -13.19 -3.86 6.49
CA ILE A 330 -12.19 -2.94 6.00
C ILE A 330 -11.41 -2.44 7.20
N TYR A 331 -10.10 -2.64 7.19
CA TYR A 331 -9.19 -2.13 8.20
C TYR A 331 -8.52 -0.86 7.70
N VAL A 332 -8.39 0.13 8.57
CA VAL A 332 -7.76 1.42 8.26
C VAL A 332 -6.80 1.79 9.38
N ILE A 333 -5.58 2.16 9.03
CA ILE A 333 -4.63 2.75 9.98
C ILE A 333 -4.58 4.27 9.81
N THR A 334 -4.52 4.98 10.92
CA THR A 334 -4.34 6.43 10.94
C THR A 334 -2.86 6.81 10.97
N THR A 335 -2.55 8.03 10.59
CA THR A 335 -1.23 8.64 10.73
C THR A 335 -1.38 10.13 10.96
N ASN A 336 -1.43 10.53 12.23
CA ASN A 336 -1.77 11.90 12.60
C ASN A 336 -0.56 12.83 12.61
N ARG A 337 0.66 12.29 12.73
CA ARG A 337 1.89 13.07 12.55
C ARG A 337 2.13 13.40 11.07
N SER A 338 2.38 14.68 10.78
CA SER A 338 2.85 15.10 9.45
C SER A 338 4.35 14.79 9.32
N PRO A 339 4.85 14.45 8.11
CA PRO A 339 6.29 14.32 7.88
C PRO A 339 7.10 15.62 8.08
N ARG A 340 6.41 16.75 8.27
CA ARG A 340 7.01 18.05 8.59
C ARG A 340 6.90 18.43 10.08
N SER A 341 6.43 17.51 10.92
CA SER A 341 6.31 17.70 12.36
C SER A 341 7.07 16.61 13.12
N GLU A 342 7.47 16.92 14.34
CA GLU A 342 8.15 15.99 15.25
C GLU A 342 7.20 15.51 16.35
N GLY A 343 7.66 14.53 17.13
CA GLY A 343 6.95 14.00 18.28
C GLY A 343 6.17 12.71 17.99
N PRO A 344 5.49 12.18 19.02
CA PRO A 344 4.72 10.96 18.87
C PRO A 344 3.50 11.16 17.96
N SER A 345 3.08 10.11 17.30
CA SER A 345 1.83 10.04 16.58
C SER A 345 0.87 9.16 17.38
N ALA A 346 -0.29 9.71 17.76
CA ALA A 346 -1.34 8.96 18.44
C ALA A 346 -2.26 8.37 17.38
N ASP A 347 -1.98 7.15 17.00
CA ASP A 347 -2.61 6.51 15.87
C ASP A 347 -3.40 5.27 16.24
N LYS A 348 -4.34 4.93 15.37
CA LYS A 348 -5.32 3.88 15.60
C LYS A 348 -5.36 2.90 14.44
N LEU A 349 -5.71 1.67 14.77
CA LEU A 349 -6.26 0.68 13.85
C LEU A 349 -7.78 0.67 14.03
N LEU A 350 -8.49 0.98 12.97
CA LEU A 350 -9.95 0.94 12.91
C LEU A 350 -10.40 -0.25 12.08
N LYS A 351 -11.47 -0.91 12.52
CA LYS A 351 -12.19 -1.93 11.74
C LYS A 351 -13.56 -1.38 11.40
N LEU A 352 -13.88 -1.40 10.12
CA LEU A 352 -15.15 -0.96 9.55
C LEU A 352 -15.90 -2.19 9.05
N THR A 353 -17.15 -2.36 9.50
CA THR A 353 -18.08 -3.37 8.98
C THR A 353 -19.40 -2.70 8.63
N LEU A 354 -20.07 -3.17 7.60
CA LEU A 354 -21.40 -2.65 7.24
C LEU A 354 -22.45 -3.09 8.26
N ARG A 355 -23.38 -2.18 8.58
CA ARG A 355 -24.55 -2.43 9.44
C ARG A 355 -25.60 -3.29 8.75
#